data_c0f4a1d00287ffbb5d5abe97a2d58074
#
_entry.id   c0f4a1d00287ffbb5d5abe97a2d58074
#
_cell.length_a   1.000
_cell.length_b   1.000
_cell.length_c   1.000
_cell.angle_alpha   90.00
_cell.angle_beta   90.00
_cell.angle_gamma   90.00
#
_symmetry.space_group_name_H-M   'P 1'
#
loop_
_entity.id
_entity.type
_entity.pdbx_description
1 polymer ?
#
loop_
_entity_poly.entity_id
_entity_poly.type
_entity_poly.pdbx_seq_one_letter_code
_entity_poly.pdbx_strand_id
1 'polypeptide(L)'
;GLLFAIFTCICYVTHILEFSFDDTLKEVCMVFFFTSVGFQANLKVLKKGGKSMVIFLGLVIVLIFIQNGVAVGLSKVIGLDSLIGMCTGSIPMVGGHGTAGAFGPVLEDFNVKGATTICTAAATFGLIFGSLVGGPLGKRLIEKKNLLDTAIPEDDSLLIEDEKKHERHSRMYASAVFQLIIAIGIGTIFSWALTKTGLTFPIYICLLYTSDA
;
A
#
# COMPACT_ATOMS: atom_id res chain seq x y z
N GLY A 1 6.47 16.03 -2.69
CA GLY A 1 6.23 15.16 -3.83
C GLY A 1 5.70 15.93 -5.03
N LEU A 2 4.46 16.48 -4.95
CA LEU A 2 3.78 17.11 -6.10
C LEU A 2 4.55 18.29 -6.70
N LEU A 3 5.07 19.19 -5.85
CA LEU A 3 5.85 20.35 -6.32
C LEU A 3 7.13 19.91 -7.05
N PHE A 4 7.80 18.88 -6.54
CA PHE A 4 8.99 18.33 -7.19
C PHE A 4 8.65 17.65 -8.53
N ALA A 5 7.53 16.94 -8.60
CA ALA A 5 7.05 16.33 -9.84
C ALA A 5 6.71 17.39 -10.92
N ILE A 6 6.08 18.50 -10.52
CA ILE A 6 5.83 19.64 -11.43
C ILE A 6 7.14 20.26 -11.89
N PHE A 7 8.08 20.47 -10.99
CA PHE A 7 9.40 21.01 -11.32
C PHE A 7 10.16 20.12 -12.31
N THR A 8 10.24 18.82 -12.06
CA THR A 8 10.90 17.86 -12.97
C THR A 8 10.18 17.79 -14.31
N CYS A 9 8.83 17.85 -14.31
CA CYS A 9 8.06 17.88 -15.56
C CYS A 9 8.38 19.13 -16.40
N ILE A 10 8.45 20.30 -15.77
CA ILE A 10 8.81 21.55 -16.45
C ILE A 10 10.24 21.46 -17.01
N CYS A 11 11.20 20.97 -16.22
CA CYS A 11 12.58 20.80 -16.68
C CYS A 11 12.68 19.82 -17.86
N TYR A 12 11.90 18.74 -17.84
CA TYR A 12 11.87 17.76 -18.93
C TYR A 12 11.27 18.34 -20.21
N VAL A 13 10.14 19.05 -20.11
CA VAL A 13 9.47 19.68 -21.27
C VAL A 13 10.32 20.79 -21.87
N THR A 14 11.07 21.54 -21.04
CA THR A 14 11.96 22.62 -21.50
C THR A 14 13.33 22.12 -21.98
N HIS A 15 13.61 20.80 -21.88
CA HIS A 15 14.91 20.19 -22.22
C HIS A 15 16.11 20.84 -21.53
N ILE A 16 15.92 21.48 -20.37
CA ILE A 16 17.00 22.12 -19.60
C ILE A 16 17.80 21.09 -18.82
N LEU A 17 17.11 20.11 -18.22
CA LEU A 17 17.71 19.05 -17.42
C LEU A 17 16.94 17.74 -17.64
N GLU A 18 17.67 16.69 -17.95
CA GLU A 18 17.15 15.31 -17.97
C GLU A 18 17.52 14.63 -16.66
N PHE A 19 16.50 14.25 -15.88
CA PHE A 19 16.70 13.52 -14.64
C PHE A 19 16.54 12.01 -14.93
N SER A 20 17.61 11.27 -14.68
CA SER A 20 17.56 9.81 -14.61
C SER A 20 17.53 9.39 -13.15
N PHE A 21 16.46 8.69 -12.74
CA PHE A 21 16.33 8.19 -11.38
C PHE A 21 16.68 6.70 -11.34
N ASP A 22 17.53 6.32 -10.40
CA ASP A 22 17.80 4.93 -10.10
C ASP A 22 16.75 4.41 -9.11
N ASP A 23 16.07 3.34 -9.49
CA ASP A 23 14.98 2.73 -8.69
C ASP A 23 15.50 1.86 -7.54
N THR A 24 16.77 1.56 -7.46
CA THR A 24 17.36 0.66 -6.44
C THR A 24 17.04 1.11 -5.02
N LEU A 25 17.18 2.40 -4.72
CA LEU A 25 16.87 2.94 -3.40
C LEU A 25 15.37 2.82 -3.07
N LYS A 26 14.50 3.03 -4.06
CA LYS A 26 13.06 2.86 -3.91
C LYS A 26 12.72 1.42 -3.56
N GLU A 27 13.30 0.43 -4.25
CA GLU A 27 13.08 -0.98 -4.01
C GLU A 27 13.52 -1.39 -2.59
N VAL A 28 14.71 -0.97 -2.18
CA VAL A 28 15.21 -1.22 -0.82
C VAL A 28 14.28 -0.61 0.23
N CYS A 29 13.89 0.65 0.08
CA CYS A 29 12.95 1.30 1.00
C CYS A 29 11.59 0.60 1.04
N MET A 30 11.08 0.12 -0.09
CA MET A 30 9.82 -0.62 -0.15
C MET A 30 9.92 -1.97 0.59
N VAL A 31 11.02 -2.69 0.44
CA VAL A 31 11.26 -3.94 1.19
C VAL A 31 11.21 -3.68 2.69
N PHE A 32 11.92 -2.67 3.19
CA PHE A 32 11.90 -2.29 4.61
C PHE A 32 10.50 -1.84 5.06
N PHE A 33 9.81 -1.07 4.25
CA PHE A 33 8.46 -0.58 4.56
C PHE A 33 7.48 -1.75 4.71
N PHE A 34 7.38 -2.64 3.74
CA PHE A 34 6.44 -3.76 3.80
C PHE A 34 6.77 -4.74 4.91
N THR A 35 8.05 -4.98 5.18
CA THR A 35 8.47 -5.82 6.32
C THR A 35 8.07 -5.18 7.64
N SER A 36 8.26 -3.87 7.79
CA SER A 36 7.84 -3.11 8.98
C SER A 36 6.32 -3.15 9.19
N VAL A 37 5.54 -3.00 8.12
CA VAL A 37 4.07 -3.12 8.16
C VAL A 37 3.66 -4.53 8.58
N GLY A 38 4.35 -5.57 8.10
CA GLY A 38 4.11 -6.95 8.50
C GLY A 38 4.28 -7.18 10.00
N PHE A 39 5.32 -6.60 10.61
CA PHE A 39 5.52 -6.68 12.06
C PHE A 39 4.42 -6.00 12.89
N GLN A 40 3.74 -5.01 12.32
CA GLN A 40 2.60 -4.34 12.97
C GLN A 40 1.31 -5.14 12.85
N ALA A 41 1.23 -6.08 11.90
CA ALA A 41 0.08 -6.95 11.69
C ALA A 41 -0.03 -7.96 12.84
N ASN A 42 -0.84 -7.65 13.83
CA ASN A 42 -1.02 -8.51 15.01
C ASN A 42 -2.38 -9.23 14.95
N LEU A 43 -2.34 -10.55 14.83
CA LEU A 43 -3.54 -11.40 14.82
C LEU A 43 -4.42 -11.23 16.09
N LYS A 44 -3.83 -10.83 17.22
CA LYS A 44 -4.59 -10.53 18.44
C LYS A 44 -5.46 -9.29 18.28
N VAL A 45 -4.95 -8.26 17.60
CA VAL A 45 -5.70 -7.03 17.27
C VAL A 45 -6.82 -7.36 16.28
N LEU A 46 -6.53 -8.20 15.29
CA LEU A 46 -7.53 -8.70 14.34
C LEU A 46 -8.68 -9.43 15.04
N LYS A 47 -8.37 -10.28 16.02
CA LYS A 47 -9.37 -10.99 16.82
C LYS A 47 -10.19 -10.05 17.72
N LYS A 48 -9.62 -8.98 18.26
CA LYS A 48 -10.35 -7.95 19.04
C LYS A 48 -11.38 -7.20 18.20
N GLY A 49 -11.15 -7.00 16.91
CA GLY A 49 -12.09 -6.34 15.99
C GLY A 49 -13.40 -7.11 15.76
N GLY A 50 -13.46 -8.39 16.12
CA GLY A 50 -14.66 -9.22 16.14
C GLY A 50 -15.40 -9.29 14.79
N LYS A 51 -16.73 -9.43 14.86
CA LYS A 51 -17.61 -9.57 13.69
C LYS A 51 -17.57 -8.36 12.75
N SER A 52 -17.44 -7.16 13.29
CA SER A 52 -17.42 -5.92 12.50
C SER A 52 -16.24 -5.89 11.54
N MET A 53 -15.08 -6.37 11.97
CA MET A 53 -13.88 -6.43 11.15
C MET A 53 -13.99 -7.46 10.01
N VAL A 54 -14.60 -8.61 10.27
CA VAL A 54 -14.84 -9.63 9.24
C VAL A 54 -15.83 -9.12 8.19
N ILE A 55 -16.90 -8.44 8.62
CA ILE A 55 -17.87 -7.82 7.71
C ILE A 55 -17.18 -6.74 6.86
N PHE A 56 -16.36 -5.89 7.48
CA PHE A 56 -15.62 -4.84 6.78
C PHE A 56 -14.66 -5.44 5.75
N LEU A 57 -13.92 -6.49 6.10
CA LEU A 57 -13.05 -7.21 5.18
C LEU A 57 -13.82 -7.77 3.98
N GLY A 58 -14.98 -8.39 4.24
CA GLY A 58 -15.86 -8.88 3.19
C GLY A 58 -16.33 -7.77 2.23
N LEU A 59 -16.72 -6.62 2.78
CA LEU A 59 -17.10 -5.44 1.98
C LEU A 59 -15.93 -4.91 1.12
N VAL A 60 -14.71 -4.88 1.67
CA VAL A 60 -13.51 -4.47 0.92
C VAL A 60 -13.21 -5.42 -0.23
N ILE A 61 -13.35 -6.74 0.00
CA ILE A 61 -13.17 -7.74 -1.06
C ILE A 61 -14.18 -7.52 -2.19
N VAL A 62 -15.45 -7.35 -1.87
CA VAL A 62 -16.49 -7.04 -2.87
C VAL A 62 -16.18 -5.74 -3.62
N LEU A 63 -15.72 -4.70 -2.90
CA LEU A 63 -15.32 -3.43 -3.50
C LEU A 63 -14.19 -3.61 -4.51
N ILE A 64 -13.17 -4.41 -4.19
CA ILE A 64 -12.05 -4.72 -5.09
C ILE A 64 -12.53 -5.37 -6.39
N PHE A 65 -13.43 -6.36 -6.29
CA PHE A 65 -14.01 -7.01 -7.48
C PHE A 65 -14.80 -6.01 -8.34
N ILE A 66 -15.62 -5.16 -7.73
CA ILE A 66 -16.39 -4.14 -8.45
C ILE A 66 -15.47 -3.14 -9.11
N GLN A 67 -14.45 -2.63 -8.41
CA GLN A 67 -13.49 -1.68 -8.96
C GLN A 67 -12.73 -2.26 -10.16
N ASN A 68 -12.24 -3.48 -10.07
CA ASN A 68 -11.54 -4.12 -11.16
C ASN A 68 -12.49 -4.41 -12.34
N GLY A 69 -13.72 -4.84 -12.06
CA GLY A 69 -14.73 -5.07 -13.10
C GLY A 69 -15.05 -3.78 -13.86
N VAL A 70 -15.25 -2.68 -13.16
CA VAL A 70 -15.50 -1.36 -13.77
C VAL A 70 -14.28 -0.87 -14.56
N ALA A 71 -13.08 -0.96 -14.00
CA ALA A 71 -11.86 -0.50 -14.63
C ALA A 71 -11.54 -1.27 -15.91
N VAL A 72 -11.64 -2.60 -15.88
CA VAL A 72 -11.46 -3.48 -17.06
C VAL A 72 -12.59 -3.29 -18.07
N GLY A 73 -13.82 -3.13 -17.61
CA GLY A 73 -14.96 -2.85 -18.49
C GLY A 73 -14.78 -1.53 -19.24
N LEU A 74 -14.37 -0.48 -18.53
CA LEU A 74 -14.16 0.85 -19.10
C LEU A 74 -12.97 0.86 -20.08
N SER A 75 -11.86 0.18 -19.73
CA SER A 75 -10.71 0.08 -20.63
C SER A 75 -11.07 -0.59 -21.96
N LYS A 76 -11.89 -1.65 -21.93
CA LYS A 76 -12.39 -2.30 -23.15
C LYS A 76 -13.29 -1.39 -24.00
N VAL A 77 -14.16 -0.60 -23.36
CA VAL A 77 -15.03 0.36 -24.08
C VAL A 77 -14.20 1.42 -24.80
N ILE A 78 -13.08 1.85 -24.21
CA ILE A 78 -12.17 2.83 -24.79
C ILE A 78 -11.21 2.19 -25.81
N GLY A 79 -11.16 0.86 -25.91
CA GLY A 79 -10.27 0.13 -26.82
C GLY A 79 -8.85 -0.06 -26.28
N LEU A 80 -8.67 0.05 -24.96
CA LEU A 80 -7.40 -0.20 -24.28
C LEU A 80 -7.31 -1.65 -23.78
N ASP A 81 -6.08 -2.11 -23.55
CA ASP A 81 -5.83 -3.42 -22.96
C ASP A 81 -6.48 -3.53 -21.55
N SER A 82 -7.02 -4.69 -21.24
CA SER A 82 -7.65 -5.00 -19.96
C SER A 82 -6.67 -4.84 -18.78
N LEU A 83 -5.39 -5.13 -19.00
CA LEU A 83 -4.35 -4.96 -17.98
C LEU A 83 -4.08 -3.49 -17.66
N ILE A 84 -4.22 -2.58 -18.65
CA ILE A 84 -4.17 -1.12 -18.39
C ILE A 84 -5.34 -0.71 -17.50
N GLY A 85 -6.52 -1.32 -17.68
CA GLY A 85 -7.65 -1.14 -16.77
C GLY A 85 -7.29 -1.53 -15.32
N MET A 86 -6.58 -2.61 -15.10
CA MET A 86 -6.12 -3.01 -13.76
C MET A 86 -5.13 -2.02 -13.15
N CYS A 87 -4.30 -1.36 -13.98
CA CYS A 87 -3.39 -0.30 -13.52
C CYS A 87 -4.12 0.92 -12.94
N THR A 88 -5.39 1.12 -13.27
CA THR A 88 -6.25 2.19 -12.75
C THR A 88 -7.33 1.69 -11.78
N GLY A 89 -7.40 0.39 -11.57
CA GLY A 89 -8.37 -0.28 -10.72
C GLY A 89 -7.97 -0.32 -9.24
N SER A 90 -8.18 -1.47 -8.60
CA SER A 90 -7.95 -1.64 -7.17
C SER A 90 -6.48 -1.56 -6.76
N ILE A 91 -5.54 -1.87 -7.66
CA ILE A 91 -4.10 -1.84 -7.37
C ILE A 91 -3.69 -0.46 -6.82
N PRO A 92 -3.89 0.66 -7.54
CA PRO A 92 -3.55 1.98 -7.03
C PRO A 92 -4.60 2.55 -6.07
N MET A 93 -5.88 2.22 -6.24
CA MET A 93 -6.97 2.88 -5.50
C MET A 93 -7.17 2.33 -4.09
N VAL A 94 -6.95 1.03 -3.87
CA VAL A 94 -7.05 0.39 -2.54
C VAL A 94 -5.69 0.31 -1.87
N GLY A 95 -4.66 -0.09 -2.61
CA GLY A 95 -3.33 -0.29 -2.05
C GLY A 95 -2.40 0.92 -2.14
N GLY A 96 -2.76 1.95 -2.90
CA GLY A 96 -1.99 3.19 -3.02
C GLY A 96 -0.66 3.03 -3.75
N HIS A 97 0.30 3.93 -3.44
CA HIS A 97 1.62 3.95 -4.09
C HIS A 97 2.45 2.68 -3.81
N GLY A 98 2.26 2.07 -2.63
CA GLY A 98 3.00 0.85 -2.28
C GLY A 98 2.66 -0.31 -3.21
N THR A 99 1.39 -0.62 -3.38
CA THR A 99 0.95 -1.68 -4.30
C THR A 99 1.13 -1.29 -5.77
N ALA A 100 0.99 -0.02 -6.13
CA ALA A 100 1.32 0.47 -7.46
C ALA A 100 2.79 0.21 -7.80
N GLY A 101 3.71 0.48 -6.88
CA GLY A 101 5.12 0.19 -7.04
C GLY A 101 5.47 -1.30 -7.04
N ALA A 102 4.71 -2.13 -6.31
CA ALA A 102 4.92 -3.56 -6.24
C ALA A 102 4.41 -4.29 -7.49
N PHE A 103 3.20 -3.95 -7.96
CA PHE A 103 2.56 -4.62 -9.09
C PHE A 103 2.83 -3.97 -10.45
N GLY A 104 3.24 -2.68 -10.48
CA GLY A 104 3.59 -1.99 -11.71
C GLY A 104 4.65 -2.73 -12.54
N PRO A 105 5.82 -3.07 -11.99
CA PRO A 105 6.85 -3.85 -12.69
C PRO A 105 6.34 -5.22 -13.16
N VAL A 106 5.54 -5.91 -12.33
CA VAL A 106 4.95 -7.21 -12.71
C VAL A 106 4.04 -7.08 -13.93
N LEU A 107 3.26 -6.00 -14.02
CA LEU A 107 2.41 -5.74 -15.20
C LEU A 107 3.25 -5.35 -16.43
N GLU A 108 4.41 -4.72 -16.24
CA GLU A 108 5.36 -4.45 -17.33
C GLU A 108 5.95 -5.74 -17.89
N ASP A 109 6.22 -6.74 -17.05
CA ASP A 109 6.64 -8.09 -17.47
C ASP A 109 5.57 -8.79 -18.33
N PHE A 110 4.28 -8.46 -18.13
CA PHE A 110 3.18 -8.86 -18.97
C PHE A 110 2.98 -7.98 -20.23
N ASN A 111 4.01 -7.26 -20.65
CA ASN A 111 4.04 -6.39 -21.83
C ASN A 111 3.14 -5.12 -21.73
N VAL A 112 2.72 -4.71 -20.56
CA VAL A 112 2.01 -3.44 -20.36
C VAL A 112 3.02 -2.31 -20.19
N LYS A 113 3.44 -1.70 -21.27
CA LYS A 113 4.44 -0.61 -21.24
C LYS A 113 3.98 0.56 -20.38
N GLY A 114 4.82 0.96 -19.44
CA GLY A 114 4.56 2.09 -18.55
C GLY A 114 3.51 1.81 -17.45
N ALA A 115 3.23 0.55 -17.14
CA ALA A 115 2.29 0.17 -16.10
C ALA A 115 2.62 0.78 -14.74
N THR A 116 3.90 0.81 -14.35
CA THR A 116 4.36 1.45 -13.10
C THR A 116 4.00 2.92 -13.05
N THR A 117 4.20 3.63 -14.15
CA THR A 117 3.87 5.07 -14.25
C THR A 117 2.37 5.30 -14.18
N ILE A 118 1.57 4.49 -14.90
CA ILE A 118 0.10 4.57 -14.90
C ILE A 118 -0.44 4.28 -13.50
N CYS A 119 0.01 3.21 -12.85
CA CYS A 119 -0.40 2.85 -11.49
C CYS A 119 -0.07 3.96 -10.49
N THR A 120 1.14 4.51 -10.56
CA THR A 120 1.59 5.58 -9.64
C THR A 120 0.80 6.88 -9.85
N ALA A 121 0.55 7.25 -11.10
CA ALA A 121 -0.29 8.40 -11.42
C ALA A 121 -1.73 8.23 -10.92
N ALA A 122 -2.32 7.05 -11.14
CA ALA A 122 -3.66 6.73 -10.64
C ALA A 122 -3.71 6.72 -9.11
N ALA A 123 -2.68 6.20 -8.41
CA ALA A 123 -2.59 6.26 -6.95
C ALA A 123 -2.54 7.70 -6.42
N THR A 124 -1.76 8.58 -7.08
CA THR A 124 -1.68 10.00 -6.73
C THR A 124 -3.03 10.69 -6.90
N PHE A 125 -3.70 10.43 -8.01
CA PHE A 125 -5.04 10.94 -8.28
C PHE A 125 -6.05 10.46 -7.23
N GLY A 126 -6.05 9.15 -6.93
CA GLY A 126 -6.91 8.54 -5.92
C GLY A 126 -6.70 9.14 -4.53
N LEU A 127 -5.45 9.41 -4.14
CA LEU A 127 -5.12 10.02 -2.84
C LEU A 127 -5.67 11.46 -2.74
N ILE A 128 -5.50 12.26 -3.79
CA ILE A 128 -5.98 13.64 -3.83
C ILE A 128 -7.51 13.67 -3.75
N PHE A 129 -8.19 12.96 -4.65
CA PHE A 129 -9.65 12.94 -4.68
C PHE A 129 -10.26 12.22 -3.47
N GLY A 130 -9.62 11.16 -2.99
CA GLY A 130 -10.03 10.48 -1.76
C GLY A 130 -10.02 11.42 -0.55
N SER A 131 -9.01 12.25 -0.42
CA SER A 131 -8.91 13.24 0.65
C SER A 131 -9.93 14.37 0.49
N LEU A 132 -10.12 14.88 -0.72
CA LEU A 132 -11.06 15.97 -1.00
C LEU A 132 -12.52 15.56 -0.75
N VAL A 133 -12.90 14.35 -1.10
CA VAL A 133 -14.28 13.85 -0.97
C VAL A 133 -14.48 13.15 0.37
N GLY A 134 -13.52 12.31 0.78
CA GLY A 134 -13.63 11.49 1.99
C GLY A 134 -13.65 12.30 3.27
N GLY A 135 -12.83 13.35 3.37
CA GLY A 135 -12.79 14.22 4.54
C GLY A 135 -14.14 14.85 4.87
N PRO A 136 -14.72 15.64 3.97
CA PRO A 136 -16.04 16.26 4.19
C PRO A 136 -17.18 15.24 4.39
N LEU A 137 -17.14 14.12 3.66
CA LEU A 137 -18.15 13.06 3.79
C LEU A 137 -18.07 12.39 5.16
N GLY A 138 -16.85 12.06 5.61
CA GLY A 138 -16.61 11.48 6.93
C GLY A 138 -17.06 12.41 8.05
N LYS A 139 -16.69 13.70 7.99
CA LYS A 139 -17.13 14.72 8.95
C LYS A 139 -18.66 14.78 9.02
N ARG A 140 -19.33 14.90 7.86
CA ARG A 140 -20.79 14.95 7.78
C ARG A 140 -21.47 13.68 8.36
N LEU A 141 -20.87 12.53 8.15
CA LEU A 141 -21.40 11.27 8.68
C LEU A 141 -21.29 11.19 10.20
N ILE A 142 -20.15 11.62 10.74
CA ILE A 142 -19.88 11.67 12.18
C ILE A 142 -20.85 12.63 12.86
N GLU A 143 -20.99 13.85 12.34
CA GLU A 143 -21.91 14.88 12.88
C GLU A 143 -23.36 14.44 12.79
N LYS A 144 -23.80 13.91 11.63
CA LYS A 144 -25.22 13.50 11.42
C LYS A 144 -25.62 12.33 12.32
N LYS A 145 -24.70 11.45 12.68
CA LYS A 145 -24.99 10.26 13.50
C LYS A 145 -24.58 10.42 14.96
N ASN A 146 -24.11 11.60 15.38
CA ASN A 146 -23.58 11.88 16.72
C ASN A 146 -22.62 10.79 17.22
N LEU A 147 -21.73 10.32 16.34
CA LEU A 147 -20.83 9.22 16.64
C LEU A 147 -19.77 9.61 17.71
N LEU A 148 -19.53 10.90 17.92
CA LEU A 148 -18.63 11.40 18.96
C LEU A 148 -19.20 11.17 20.37
N ASP A 149 -20.52 11.27 20.55
CA ASP A 149 -21.16 11.06 21.84
C ASP A 149 -21.30 9.56 22.20
N THR A 150 -21.23 8.69 21.20
CA THR A 150 -21.25 7.23 21.33
C THR A 150 -19.87 6.58 21.29
N ALA A 151 -18.82 7.36 21.01
CA ALA A 151 -17.45 6.88 21.09
C ALA A 151 -17.16 6.54 22.57
N ILE A 152 -17.12 5.27 22.89
CA ILE A 152 -16.52 4.79 24.13
C ILE A 152 -15.09 5.36 24.10
N PRO A 153 -14.64 6.10 25.13
CA PRO A 153 -13.25 6.49 25.18
C PRO A 153 -12.44 5.21 25.05
N GLU A 154 -11.83 5.00 23.90
CA GLU A 154 -10.78 3.97 23.83
C GLU A 154 -9.80 4.36 24.92
N ASP A 155 -9.56 3.42 25.79
CA ASP A 155 -8.62 3.59 26.90
C ASP A 155 -7.23 3.75 26.28
N ASP A 156 -6.95 4.97 25.80
CA ASP A 156 -5.66 5.39 25.26
C ASP A 156 -4.52 5.13 26.26
N SER A 157 -4.89 4.84 27.52
CA SER A 157 -3.95 4.47 28.57
C SER A 157 -3.15 3.22 28.19
N LEU A 158 -3.73 2.26 27.45
CA LEU A 158 -3.02 1.06 27.03
C LEU A 158 -1.99 1.34 25.91
N LEU A 159 -2.30 2.27 25.01
CA LEU A 159 -1.36 2.68 23.96
C LEU A 159 -0.27 3.62 24.54
N ILE A 160 -0.67 4.50 25.46
CA ILE A 160 0.25 5.44 26.14
C ILE A 160 1.11 4.71 27.17
N GLU A 161 0.61 3.66 27.85
CA GLU A 161 1.42 2.85 28.76
C GLU A 161 2.45 2.00 28.01
N ASP A 162 2.11 1.46 26.83
CA ASP A 162 3.07 0.74 25.98
C ASP A 162 4.12 1.72 25.40
N GLU A 163 3.74 2.94 25.04
CA GLU A 163 4.69 3.96 24.58
C GLU A 163 5.61 4.49 25.71
N LYS A 164 5.09 4.68 26.91
CA LYS A 164 5.87 5.16 28.07
C LYS A 164 6.80 4.10 28.68
N LYS A 165 6.48 2.81 28.53
CA LYS A 165 7.31 1.70 29.01
C LYS A 165 8.53 1.43 28.13
N HIS A 166 8.56 1.99 26.93
CA HIS A 166 9.69 1.85 26.02
C HIS A 166 10.64 3.04 26.18
N GLU A 167 11.39 3.08 27.29
CA GLU A 167 12.62 3.88 27.33
C GLU A 167 13.46 3.52 26.10
N ARG A 168 13.73 4.53 25.27
CA ARG A 168 14.45 4.40 23.99
C ARG A 168 15.90 3.99 24.21
N HIS A 169 16.13 2.72 24.49
CA HIS A 169 17.48 2.18 24.58
C HIS A 169 18.00 1.85 23.16
N SER A 170 19.18 2.33 22.84
CA SER A 170 19.84 2.09 21.54
C SER A 170 19.93 0.58 21.18
N ARG A 171 20.00 -0.30 22.18
CA ARG A 171 19.95 -1.77 21.99
C ARG A 171 18.64 -2.27 21.40
N MET A 172 17.51 -1.59 21.66
CA MET A 172 16.20 -1.99 21.09
C MET A 172 16.14 -1.70 19.60
N TYR A 173 16.71 -0.58 19.14
CA TYR A 173 16.78 -0.28 17.71
C TYR A 173 17.66 -1.29 16.97
N ALA A 174 18.80 -1.68 17.54
CA ALA A 174 19.65 -2.68 16.95
C ALA A 174 18.93 -4.03 16.83
N SER A 175 18.19 -4.45 17.88
CA SER A 175 17.39 -5.67 17.85
C SER A 175 16.29 -5.62 16.79
N ALA A 176 15.57 -4.50 16.69
CA ALA A 176 14.52 -4.34 15.69
C ALA A 176 15.08 -4.38 14.25
N VAL A 177 16.21 -3.74 14.00
CA VAL A 177 16.88 -3.80 12.69
C VAL A 177 17.35 -5.23 12.38
N PHE A 178 17.88 -5.95 13.35
CA PHE A 178 18.28 -7.35 13.17
C PHE A 178 17.09 -8.24 12.82
N GLN A 179 15.97 -8.09 13.51
CA GLN A 179 14.73 -8.84 13.22
C GLN A 179 14.21 -8.51 11.82
N LEU A 180 14.22 -7.23 11.41
CA LEU A 180 13.87 -6.83 10.05
C LEU A 180 14.75 -7.49 8.99
N ILE A 181 16.06 -7.50 9.18
CA ILE A 181 17.01 -8.13 8.24
C ILE A 181 16.77 -9.64 8.15
N ILE A 182 16.53 -10.31 9.27
CA ILE A 182 16.22 -11.75 9.29
C ILE A 182 14.91 -12.02 8.53
N ALA A 183 13.86 -11.24 8.79
CA ALA A 183 12.58 -11.38 8.11
C ALA A 183 12.70 -11.14 6.59
N ILE A 184 13.48 -10.14 6.17
CA ILE A 184 13.80 -9.90 4.76
C ILE A 184 14.52 -11.11 4.15
N GLY A 185 15.52 -11.69 4.85
CA GLY A 185 16.22 -12.87 4.37
C GLY A 185 15.32 -14.09 4.19
N ILE A 186 14.43 -14.35 5.15
CA ILE A 186 13.46 -15.45 5.06
C ILE A 186 12.46 -15.20 3.93
N GLY A 187 11.93 -13.98 3.83
CA GLY A 187 10.98 -13.59 2.80
C GLY A 187 11.55 -13.71 1.38
N THR A 188 12.82 -13.36 1.17
CA THR A 188 13.49 -13.51 -0.13
C THR A 188 13.67 -14.99 -0.51
N ILE A 189 14.04 -15.85 0.42
CA ILE A 189 14.14 -17.30 0.20
C ILE A 189 12.76 -17.86 -0.17
N PHE A 190 11.70 -17.45 0.53
CA PHE A 190 10.34 -17.89 0.28
C PHE A 190 9.83 -17.41 -1.08
N SER A 191 10.11 -16.16 -1.45
CA SER A 191 9.81 -15.61 -2.77
C SER A 191 10.51 -16.38 -3.89
N TRP A 192 11.79 -16.69 -3.72
CA TRP A 192 12.54 -17.50 -4.68
C TRP A 192 11.97 -18.91 -4.84
N ALA A 193 11.55 -19.54 -3.74
CA ALA A 193 10.91 -20.86 -3.78
C ALA A 193 9.56 -20.83 -4.52
N LEU A 194 8.75 -19.79 -4.28
CA LEU A 194 7.46 -19.59 -4.97
C LEU A 194 7.64 -19.34 -6.48
N THR A 195 8.65 -18.57 -6.88
CA THR A 195 8.94 -18.31 -8.29
C THR A 195 9.22 -19.60 -9.05
N LYS A 196 9.84 -20.62 -8.41
CA LYS A 196 10.05 -21.94 -9.00
C LYS A 196 8.77 -22.73 -9.26
N THR A 197 7.67 -22.41 -8.56
CA THR A 197 6.35 -23.05 -8.76
C THR A 197 5.53 -22.40 -9.86
N GLY A 198 6.06 -21.39 -10.55
CA GLY A 198 5.38 -20.65 -11.62
C GLY A 198 4.40 -19.58 -11.14
N LEU A 199 4.36 -19.33 -9.82
CA LEU A 199 3.57 -18.25 -9.23
C LEU A 199 4.45 -17.01 -9.06
N THR A 200 4.18 -15.98 -9.84
CA THR A 200 4.86 -14.68 -9.74
C THR A 200 4.16 -13.81 -8.72
N PHE A 201 4.60 -13.88 -7.47
CA PHE A 201 4.18 -12.94 -6.44
C PHE A 201 5.26 -11.87 -6.23
N PRO A 202 4.88 -10.58 -6.09
CA PRO A 202 5.82 -9.57 -5.66
C PRO A 202 6.47 -9.96 -4.33
N ILE A 203 7.77 -9.76 -4.22
CA ILE A 203 8.57 -10.10 -3.04
C ILE A 203 7.98 -9.52 -1.75
N TYR A 204 7.31 -8.39 -1.84
CA TYR A 204 6.70 -7.67 -0.72
C TYR A 204 5.58 -8.45 -0.02
N ILE A 205 4.82 -9.28 -0.76
CA ILE A 205 3.79 -10.14 -0.17
C ILE A 205 4.41 -11.23 0.68
N CYS A 206 5.51 -11.82 0.22
CA CYS A 206 6.24 -12.83 0.96
C CYS A 206 6.85 -12.25 2.25
N LEU A 207 7.37 -11.02 2.17
CA LEU A 207 7.93 -10.29 3.31
C LEU A 207 6.88 -9.98 4.38
N LEU A 208 5.69 -9.57 3.96
CA LEU A 208 4.58 -9.27 4.85
C LEU A 208 4.13 -10.51 5.62
N TYR A 209 4.07 -11.66 4.97
CA TYR A 209 3.68 -12.93 5.60
C TYR A 209 4.75 -13.48 6.57
N THR A 210 6.03 -13.36 6.23
CA THR A 210 7.12 -13.89 7.06
C THR A 210 7.36 -13.10 8.33
N SER A 211 6.98 -11.84 8.38
CA SER A 211 7.12 -11.01 9.57
C SER A 211 6.07 -11.31 10.64
N ASP A 212 4.94 -11.93 10.30
CA ASP A 212 3.85 -12.31 11.22
C ASP A 212 4.04 -13.71 11.81
N ALA A 213 4.97 -14.49 11.31
CA ALA A 213 5.28 -15.86 11.77
C ALA A 213 6.30 -15.86 12.90
#